data_d20498745e61ecabd27c220af8971236
#
_entry.id   d20498745e61ecabd27c220af8971236
#
_cell.length_a   1.000
_cell.length_b   1.000
_cell.length_c   1.000
_cell.angle_alpha   90.00
_cell.angle_beta   90.00
_cell.angle_gamma   90.00
#
_symmetry.space_group_name_H-M   'P 1'
#
loop_
_entity.id
_entity.type
_entity.pdbx_description
1 polymer ?
#
loop_
_entity_poly.entity_id
_entity_poly.type
_entity_poly.pdbx_seq_one_letter_code
_entity_poly.pdbx_strand_id
1 'polypeptide(L)'
;LMSCDMAVFVTPLYYYNVSSQLKHVIDRFYSFTGELTARRLKTAFIVAAWDDNDWTMEVVETYYKTLCRYMSFSDQGAVYGTGCGSAAMTRRSAHMREAYELGRSLK
;
A
#
# COMPACT_ATOMS: atom_id res chain seq x y z
N LEU A 1 9.80 -1.16 11.71
CA LEU A 1 8.45 -0.63 12.03
C LEU A 1 8.35 -0.10 13.46
N MET A 2 8.95 -0.78 14.42
CA MET A 2 8.76 -0.41 15.83
C MET A 2 9.39 0.94 16.21
N SER A 3 10.29 1.47 15.40
CA SER A 3 10.97 2.75 15.67
C SER A 3 10.52 3.89 14.74
N CYS A 4 9.57 3.66 13.85
CA CYS A 4 9.10 4.71 12.93
C CYS A 4 7.71 5.22 13.33
N ASP A 5 7.38 6.40 12.86
CA ASP A 5 6.08 7.02 13.12
C ASP A 5 5.09 6.76 12.00
N MET A 6 5.58 6.36 10.83
CA MET A 6 4.76 6.10 9.65
C MET A 6 5.46 5.07 8.79
N ALA A 7 4.68 4.24 8.12
CA ALA A 7 5.17 3.30 7.13
C ALA A 7 4.42 3.51 5.81
N VAL A 8 5.15 3.59 4.71
CA VAL A 8 4.55 3.60 3.38
C VAL A 8 4.88 2.27 2.73
N PHE A 9 3.85 1.49 2.43
CA PHE A 9 4.01 0.21 1.75
C PHE A 9 3.92 0.44 0.24
N VAL A 10 4.95 0.02 -0.48
CA VAL A 10 5.02 0.19 -1.94
C VAL A 10 5.24 -1.17 -2.56
N THR A 11 4.38 -1.55 -3.50
CA THR A 11 4.44 -2.89 -4.09
C THR A 11 3.94 -2.88 -5.54
N PRO A 12 4.51 -3.71 -6.43
CA PRO A 12 3.80 -4.06 -7.65
C PRO A 12 2.61 -4.96 -7.31
N LEU A 13 1.63 -4.99 -8.20
CA LEU A 13 0.52 -5.92 -8.08
C LEU A 13 0.91 -7.22 -8.77
N TYR A 14 1.01 -8.29 -8.02
CA TYR A 14 1.28 -9.63 -8.55
C TYR A 14 0.10 -10.54 -8.25
N TYR A 15 -0.59 -10.96 -9.31
CA TYR A 15 -1.81 -11.78 -9.17
C TYR A 15 -2.76 -11.18 -8.15
N TYR A 16 -2.99 -9.87 -8.30
CA TYR A 16 -4.02 -9.11 -7.58
C TYR A 16 -3.77 -8.93 -6.09
N ASN A 17 -2.51 -9.12 -5.66
CA ASN A 17 -2.13 -8.89 -4.27
C ASN A 17 -0.70 -8.30 -4.20
N VAL A 18 -0.21 -8.07 -3.00
CA VAL A 18 1.13 -7.55 -2.77
C VAL A 18 2.19 -8.56 -3.21
N SER A 19 3.41 -8.09 -3.45
CA SER A 19 4.52 -8.97 -3.78
C SER A 19 4.82 -9.94 -2.64
N SER A 20 5.43 -11.08 -2.97
CA SER A 20 5.82 -12.07 -1.95
C SER A 20 6.82 -11.48 -0.95
N GLN A 21 7.68 -10.59 -1.39
CA GLN A 21 8.64 -9.93 -0.52
C GLN A 21 7.94 -9.08 0.53
N LEU A 22 6.96 -8.27 0.13
CA LEU A 22 6.19 -7.46 1.08
C LEU A 22 5.33 -8.35 1.98
N LYS A 23 4.70 -9.38 1.44
CA LYS A 23 3.90 -10.32 2.22
C LYS A 23 4.74 -11.00 3.29
N HIS A 24 5.97 -11.34 2.97
CA HIS A 24 6.90 -11.94 3.93
C HIS A 24 7.14 -11.00 5.13
N VAL A 25 7.30 -9.71 4.87
CA VAL A 25 7.45 -8.71 5.94
C VAL A 25 6.17 -8.60 6.77
N ILE A 26 5.02 -8.55 6.10
CA ILE A 26 3.72 -8.45 6.78
C ILE A 26 3.46 -9.67 7.66
N ASP A 27 3.79 -10.86 7.17
CA ASP A 27 3.61 -12.09 7.94
C ASP A 27 4.45 -12.11 9.22
N ARG A 28 5.56 -11.38 9.24
CA ARG A 28 6.41 -11.25 10.43
C ARG A 28 5.81 -10.33 11.48
N PHE A 29 4.78 -9.57 11.16
CA PHE A 29 4.08 -8.73 12.16
C PHE A 29 3.51 -9.58 13.30
N TYR A 30 3.23 -10.84 13.04
CA TYR A 30 2.69 -11.75 14.04
C TYR A 30 3.55 -11.79 15.31
N SER A 31 4.86 -11.71 15.17
CA SER A 31 5.80 -11.78 16.31
C SER A 31 5.61 -10.65 17.32
N PHE A 32 5.03 -9.52 16.90
CA PHE A 32 4.84 -8.35 17.76
C PHE A 32 3.52 -7.62 17.47
N THR A 33 2.50 -8.39 17.11
CA THR A 33 1.17 -7.84 16.76
C THR A 33 0.61 -6.92 17.84
N GLY A 34 0.68 -7.33 19.10
CA GLY A 34 0.14 -6.55 20.20
C GLY A 34 0.82 -5.18 20.36
N GLU A 35 2.14 -5.17 20.30
CA GLU A 35 2.92 -3.93 20.40
C GLU A 35 2.66 -3.00 19.21
N LEU A 36 2.66 -3.57 18.01
CA LEU A 36 2.44 -2.81 16.77
C LEU A 36 1.02 -2.22 16.72
N THR A 37 0.03 -3.02 17.12
CA THR A 37 -1.37 -2.57 17.18
C THR A 37 -1.55 -1.41 18.16
N ALA A 38 -0.88 -1.47 19.30
CA ALA A 38 -0.97 -0.42 20.31
C ALA A 38 -0.40 0.91 19.84
N ARG A 39 0.55 0.89 18.90
CA ARG A 39 1.17 2.11 18.38
C ARG A 39 0.25 2.94 17.48
N ARG A 40 -0.75 2.31 16.89
CA ARG A 40 -1.64 2.96 15.90
C ARG A 40 -0.83 3.64 14.80
N LEU A 41 0.10 2.89 14.23
CA LEU A 41 1.04 3.40 13.24
C LEU A 41 0.30 4.01 12.05
N LYS A 42 0.74 5.17 11.62
CA LYS A 42 0.23 5.77 10.38
C LYS A 42 0.77 4.99 9.20
N THR A 43 -0.09 4.70 8.22
CA THR A 43 0.33 3.95 7.03
C THR A 43 -0.24 4.58 5.76
N ALA A 44 0.46 4.37 4.66
CA ALA A 44 -0.02 4.70 3.33
C ALA A 44 0.38 3.55 2.40
N PHE A 45 -0.30 3.44 1.25
CA PHE A 45 -0.14 2.29 0.36
C PHE A 45 -0.04 2.76 -1.08
N ILE A 46 0.94 2.25 -1.82
CA ILE A 46 1.12 2.57 -3.24
C ILE A 46 1.30 1.25 -3.99
N VAL A 47 0.44 1.02 -4.98
CA VAL A 47 0.46 -0.20 -5.80
C VAL A 47 0.49 0.18 -7.26
N ALA A 48 1.30 -0.49 -8.06
CA ALA A 48 1.34 -0.32 -9.51
C ALA A 48 1.02 -1.64 -10.19
N ALA A 49 0.19 -1.60 -11.22
CA ALA A 49 -0.24 -2.76 -11.98
C ALA A 49 -0.14 -2.50 -13.48
N TRP A 50 0.13 -3.56 -14.23
CA TRP A 50 0.02 -3.53 -15.69
C TRP A 50 -1.44 -3.40 -16.14
N ASP A 51 -2.32 -4.22 -15.55
CA ASP A 51 -3.76 -4.27 -15.85
C ASP A 51 -4.45 -2.94 -15.65
N ASP A 52 -5.53 -2.75 -16.39
CA ASP A 52 -6.35 -1.54 -16.30
C ASP A 52 -7.84 -1.89 -16.40
N ASN A 53 -8.28 -2.90 -15.68
CA ASN A 53 -9.69 -3.28 -15.58
C ASN A 53 -10.33 -2.60 -14.35
N ASP A 54 -11.65 -2.47 -14.36
CA ASP A 54 -12.37 -1.88 -13.23
C ASP A 54 -12.14 -2.63 -11.92
N TRP A 55 -11.85 -3.92 -12.01
CA TRP A 55 -11.68 -4.81 -10.86
C TRP A 55 -10.23 -5.09 -10.51
N THR A 56 -9.26 -4.52 -11.25
CA THR A 56 -7.83 -4.84 -11.07
C THR A 56 -7.36 -4.66 -9.63
N MET A 57 -7.82 -3.62 -8.95
CA MET A 57 -7.34 -3.29 -7.60
C MET A 57 -8.28 -3.73 -6.47
N GLU A 58 -9.42 -4.35 -6.78
CA GLU A 58 -10.42 -4.71 -5.76
C GLU A 58 -9.84 -5.57 -4.63
N VAL A 59 -9.10 -6.63 -4.99
CA VAL A 59 -8.59 -7.58 -4.00
C VAL A 59 -7.51 -6.92 -3.13
N VAL A 60 -6.55 -6.24 -3.75
CA VAL A 60 -5.44 -5.63 -2.99
C VAL A 60 -5.92 -4.46 -2.14
N GLU A 61 -6.91 -3.72 -2.62
CA GLU A 61 -7.53 -2.65 -1.82
C GLU A 61 -8.21 -3.22 -0.58
N THR A 62 -9.00 -4.26 -0.75
CA THR A 62 -9.67 -4.94 0.36
C THR A 62 -8.64 -5.51 1.33
N TYR A 63 -7.58 -6.11 0.80
CA TYR A 63 -6.49 -6.64 1.61
C TYR A 63 -5.87 -5.56 2.49
N TYR A 64 -5.50 -4.42 1.90
CA TYR A 64 -4.88 -3.34 2.66
C TYR A 64 -5.82 -2.79 3.73
N LYS A 65 -7.07 -2.56 3.38
CA LYS A 65 -8.07 -2.07 4.33
C LYS A 65 -8.28 -3.05 5.50
N THR A 66 -8.31 -4.34 5.18
CA THR A 66 -8.43 -5.38 6.21
C THR A 66 -7.21 -5.40 7.13
N LEU A 67 -6.02 -5.29 6.54
CA LEU A 67 -4.78 -5.23 7.32
C LEU A 67 -4.78 -4.02 8.26
N CYS A 68 -5.16 -2.85 7.76
CA CYS A 68 -5.24 -1.64 8.58
C CYS A 68 -6.23 -1.81 9.73
N ARG A 69 -7.38 -2.43 9.46
CA ARG A 69 -8.38 -2.69 10.49
C ARG A 69 -7.84 -3.62 11.57
N TYR A 70 -7.26 -4.74 11.15
CA TYR A 70 -6.74 -5.74 12.10
C TYR A 70 -5.59 -5.17 12.94
N MET A 71 -4.68 -4.45 12.30
CA MET A 71 -3.48 -3.91 12.97
C MET A 71 -3.73 -2.57 13.66
N SER A 72 -4.93 -2.02 13.57
CA SER A 72 -5.27 -0.67 14.06
C SER A 72 -4.39 0.42 13.48
N PHE A 73 -3.97 0.25 12.23
CA PHE A 73 -3.21 1.27 11.52
C PHE A 73 -4.10 2.48 11.22
N SER A 74 -3.51 3.65 11.28
CA SER A 74 -4.15 4.89 10.87
C SER A 74 -3.88 5.10 9.38
N ASP A 75 -4.82 4.68 8.54
CA ASP A 75 -4.68 4.76 7.08
C ASP A 75 -4.68 6.22 6.63
N GLN A 76 -3.59 6.65 6.01
CA GLN A 76 -3.40 8.02 5.52
C GLN A 76 -3.74 8.15 4.04
N GLY A 77 -4.06 7.07 3.37
CA GLY A 77 -4.43 7.06 1.96
C GLY A 77 -3.64 6.06 1.14
N ALA A 78 -4.08 5.89 -0.11
CA ALA A 78 -3.47 4.93 -1.02
C ALA A 78 -3.53 5.43 -2.46
N VAL A 79 -2.61 4.95 -3.29
CA VAL A 79 -2.63 5.14 -4.73
C VAL A 79 -2.66 3.76 -5.39
N TYR A 80 -3.67 3.52 -6.20
CA TYR A 80 -3.86 2.28 -6.93
C TYR A 80 -3.59 2.55 -8.41
N GLY A 81 -2.33 2.39 -8.83
CA GLY A 81 -1.88 2.76 -10.16
C GLY A 81 -2.10 1.66 -11.20
N THR A 82 -3.24 1.68 -11.87
CA THR A 82 -3.52 0.82 -13.01
C THR A 82 -2.84 1.36 -14.28
N GLY A 83 -2.62 0.48 -15.26
CA GLY A 83 -2.02 0.88 -16.53
C GLY A 83 -0.57 1.36 -16.41
N CYS A 84 0.16 0.87 -15.43
CA CYS A 84 1.55 1.26 -15.15
C CYS A 84 2.53 0.16 -15.57
N GLY A 85 2.39 -0.34 -16.80
CA GLY A 85 3.20 -1.46 -17.29
C GLY A 85 4.64 -1.08 -17.65
N SER A 86 4.92 0.19 -17.88
CA SER A 86 6.27 0.69 -18.15
C SER A 86 6.46 2.05 -17.51
N ALA A 87 7.71 2.48 -17.39
CA ALA A 87 8.02 3.81 -16.84
C ALA A 87 7.35 4.92 -17.65
N ALA A 88 7.32 4.77 -18.99
CA ALA A 88 6.70 5.76 -19.86
C ALA A 88 5.19 5.84 -19.65
N MET A 89 4.53 4.68 -19.52
CA MET A 89 3.09 4.63 -19.24
C MET A 89 2.77 5.27 -17.89
N THR A 90 3.56 4.97 -16.88
CA THR A 90 3.39 5.52 -15.53
C THR A 90 3.54 7.05 -15.54
N ARG A 91 4.53 7.56 -16.23
CA ARG A 91 4.76 9.03 -16.33
C ARG A 91 3.61 9.76 -16.99
N ARG A 92 2.93 9.12 -17.95
CA ARG A 92 1.79 9.72 -18.65
C ARG A 92 0.47 9.56 -17.90
N SER A 93 0.44 8.75 -16.85
CA SER A 93 -0.76 8.50 -16.07
C SER A 93 -1.00 9.60 -15.03
N ALA A 94 -2.22 9.67 -14.52
CA ALA A 94 -2.56 10.56 -13.41
C ALA A 94 -1.97 10.07 -12.09
N HIS A 95 -1.49 8.83 -12.02
CA HIS A 95 -1.05 8.20 -10.78
C HIS A 95 0.21 8.82 -10.19
N MET A 96 1.09 9.35 -11.04
CA MET A 96 2.26 10.10 -10.55
C MET A 96 1.84 11.33 -9.74
N ARG A 97 0.84 12.04 -10.23
CA ARG A 97 0.29 13.20 -9.53
C ARG A 97 -0.39 12.80 -8.24
N GLU A 98 -1.18 11.73 -8.29
CA GLU A 98 -1.85 11.19 -7.09
C GLU A 98 -0.82 10.83 -6.01
N ALA A 99 0.27 10.16 -6.39
CA ALA A 99 1.32 9.80 -5.44
C ALA A 99 2.01 11.03 -4.85
N TYR A 100 2.27 12.03 -5.68
CA TYR A 100 2.86 13.29 -5.23
C TYR A 100 1.94 14.00 -4.21
N GLU A 101 0.65 14.10 -4.52
CA GLU A 101 -0.31 14.76 -3.64
C GLU A 101 -0.51 13.98 -2.33
N LEU A 102 -0.51 12.65 -2.41
CA LEU A 102 -0.53 11.83 -1.20
C LEU A 102 0.69 12.14 -0.33
N GLY A 103 1.89 12.17 -0.92
CA GLY A 103 3.11 12.48 -0.19
C GLY A 103 3.06 13.85 0.48
N ARG A 104 2.55 14.85 -0.22
CA ARG A 104 2.38 16.19 0.35
C ARG A 104 1.43 16.23 1.54
N SER A 105 0.43 15.38 1.54
CA SER A 105 -0.59 15.34 2.60
C SER A 105 -0.14 14.60 3.86
N LEU A 106 0.93 13.82 3.79
CA LEU A 106 1.41 13.03 4.92
C LEU A 106 2.08 13.93 5.97
N LYS A 107 1.73 13.67 7.23
CA LYS A 107 2.24 14.45 8.37
C LYS A 107 2.67 13.56 9.52
#